data_040fcfcac81ff317d6dec198f51714bc
#
_entry.id   040fcfcac81ff317d6dec198f51714bc
#
_cell.length_a   1.000
_cell.length_b   1.000
_cell.length_c   1.000
_cell.angle_alpha   90.00
_cell.angle_beta   90.00
_cell.angle_gamma   90.00
#
_symmetry.space_group_name_H-M   'P 1'
#
loop_
_entity.id
_entity.type
_entity.pdbx_description
1 polymer ?
#
loop_
_entity_poly.entity_id
_entity_poly.type
_entity_poly.pdbx_seq_one_letter_code
_entity_poly.pdbx_strand_id
1 'polypeptide(L)'
;IYKKHPSQVKFVLIDPKKVELTIYNKIERHFLAKLPDEEEAIITDTTKVVNTLNSLCVEMEARYELLKVAMVRTIKEYNHKFIQRKLNPEKGHKYMPYIVLVIDEFADLIMTAGKEVETPVARIAQLARAVGIHLIIATQRPSVNVITGTIKANFPARIAFRVTSKIDSRTILDAGGADQLIGRG
;
A
#
# COMPACT_ATOMS: atom_id res chain seq x y z
N ILE A 1 -11.52 6.67 4.95
CA ILE A 1 -12.81 6.03 5.27
C ILE A 1 -13.87 7.10 5.55
N TYR A 2 -13.68 8.00 6.49
CA TYR A 2 -14.73 8.94 6.92
C TYR A 2 -15.26 9.89 5.81
N LYS A 3 -14.41 10.30 4.87
CA LYS A 3 -14.74 11.30 3.83
C LYS A 3 -14.94 10.72 2.42
N LYS A 4 -14.79 9.43 2.23
CA LYS A 4 -14.85 8.80 0.91
C LYS A 4 -15.79 7.61 0.91
N HIS A 5 -16.55 7.48 -0.17
CA HIS A 5 -17.43 6.35 -0.38
C HIS A 5 -16.62 5.07 -0.71
N PRO A 6 -17.09 3.87 -0.33
CA PRO A 6 -16.41 2.61 -0.64
C PRO A 6 -16.14 2.34 -2.13
N SER A 7 -16.92 2.94 -3.01
CA SER A 7 -16.67 2.87 -4.46
C SER A 7 -15.49 3.73 -4.92
N GLN A 8 -15.02 4.66 -4.08
CA GLN A 8 -13.92 5.58 -4.42
C GLN A 8 -12.59 5.16 -3.83
N VAL A 9 -12.59 4.39 -2.73
CA VAL A 9 -11.38 3.91 -2.06
C VAL A 9 -11.57 2.51 -1.53
N LYS A 10 -10.54 1.69 -1.71
CA LYS A 10 -10.42 0.34 -1.16
C LYS A 10 -9.11 0.21 -0.40
N PHE A 11 -9.12 -0.62 0.63
CA PHE A 11 -7.94 -0.94 1.43
C PHE A 11 -7.57 -2.40 1.25
N VAL A 12 -6.30 -2.67 1.14
CA VAL A 12 -5.70 -3.99 1.29
C VAL A 12 -4.91 -3.96 2.58
N LEU A 13 -5.28 -4.79 3.53
CA LEU A 13 -4.70 -4.79 4.88
C LEU A 13 -3.87 -6.04 5.09
N ILE A 14 -2.62 -5.87 5.48
CA ILE A 14 -1.67 -6.94 5.79
C ILE A 14 -1.23 -6.78 7.23
N ASP A 15 -1.55 -7.79 8.05
CA ASP A 15 -1.22 -7.86 9.47
C ASP A 15 -0.65 -9.25 9.82
N PRO A 16 0.68 -9.43 9.72
CA PRO A 16 1.31 -10.72 10.00
C PRO A 16 1.08 -11.24 11.43
N LYS A 17 0.81 -10.33 12.36
CA LYS A 17 0.62 -10.65 13.78
C LYS A 17 -0.83 -10.93 14.17
N LYS A 18 -1.80 -10.62 13.32
CA LYS A 18 -3.24 -10.79 13.58
C LYS A 18 -3.76 -9.98 14.79
N VAL A 19 -3.21 -8.83 15.07
CA VAL A 19 -3.54 -8.07 16.29
C VAL A 19 -4.13 -6.70 15.96
N GLU A 20 -3.38 -5.87 15.24
CA GLU A 20 -3.66 -4.45 15.14
C GLU A 20 -4.79 -4.11 14.16
N LEU A 21 -4.86 -4.82 13.04
CA LEU A 21 -5.81 -4.49 11.97
C LEU A 21 -7.12 -5.28 12.04
N THR A 22 -7.25 -6.26 12.92
CA THR A 22 -8.44 -7.12 13.04
C THR A 22 -9.75 -6.34 13.29
N ILE A 23 -9.68 -5.18 13.94
CA ILE A 23 -10.82 -4.30 14.16
C ILE A 23 -11.49 -3.85 12.86
N TYR A 24 -10.74 -3.82 11.76
CA TYR A 24 -11.24 -3.41 10.44
C TYR A 24 -12.03 -4.51 9.70
N ASN A 25 -12.09 -5.73 10.20
CA ASN A 25 -12.98 -6.76 9.65
C ASN A 25 -14.45 -6.30 9.59
N LYS A 26 -14.86 -5.40 10.49
CA LYS A 26 -16.21 -4.83 10.51
C LYS A 26 -16.58 -4.07 9.23
N ILE A 27 -15.59 -3.60 8.47
CA ILE A 27 -15.80 -2.85 7.22
C ILE A 27 -15.44 -3.66 5.97
N GLU A 28 -15.25 -4.98 6.12
CA GLU A 28 -14.82 -5.89 5.04
C GLU A 28 -15.66 -5.72 3.78
N ARG A 29 -16.98 -5.81 3.89
CA ARG A 29 -17.90 -5.79 2.74
C ARG A 29 -17.88 -4.49 1.94
N HIS A 30 -17.39 -3.41 2.53
CA HIS A 30 -17.46 -2.08 1.93
C HIS A 30 -16.10 -1.57 1.47
N PHE A 31 -15.13 -1.57 2.36
CA PHE A 31 -13.86 -0.89 2.13
C PHE A 31 -12.68 -1.81 1.86
N LEU A 32 -12.73 -3.08 2.26
CA LEU A 32 -11.60 -3.98 2.06
C LEU A 32 -11.65 -4.62 0.68
N ALA A 33 -10.47 -4.74 0.05
CA ALA A 33 -10.26 -5.51 -1.15
C ALA A 33 -9.44 -6.75 -0.78
N LYS A 34 -9.87 -7.91 -1.27
CA LYS A 34 -9.20 -9.19 -1.08
C LYS A 34 -9.16 -9.96 -2.40
N LEU A 35 -8.34 -10.97 -2.49
CA LEU A 35 -8.34 -11.89 -3.62
C LEU A 35 -9.66 -12.69 -3.64
N PRO A 36 -10.15 -13.10 -4.82
CA PRO A 36 -11.46 -13.77 -4.94
C PRO A 36 -11.62 -15.02 -4.09
N ASP A 37 -10.54 -15.79 -3.91
CA ASP A 37 -10.53 -17.07 -3.22
C ASP A 37 -10.17 -16.96 -1.72
N GLU A 38 -10.03 -15.73 -1.20
CA GLU A 38 -9.67 -15.52 0.20
C GLU A 38 -10.91 -15.39 1.09
N GLU A 39 -10.96 -16.16 2.17
CA GLU A 39 -12.03 -16.07 3.17
C GLU A 39 -11.86 -14.83 4.05
N GLU A 40 -10.64 -14.58 4.51
CA GLU A 40 -10.31 -13.44 5.39
C GLU A 40 -9.93 -12.21 4.57
N ALA A 41 -10.42 -11.04 4.98
CA ALA A 41 -10.11 -9.77 4.32
C ALA A 41 -8.77 -9.18 4.75
N ILE A 42 -8.28 -9.53 5.95
CA ILE A 42 -6.97 -9.14 6.46
C ILE A 42 -6.00 -10.28 6.20
N ILE A 43 -4.93 -9.97 5.50
CA ILE A 43 -3.96 -10.96 5.04
C ILE A 43 -2.89 -11.15 6.11
N THR A 44 -2.72 -12.38 6.54
CA THR A 44 -1.85 -12.74 7.68
C THR A 44 -0.76 -13.75 7.30
N ASP A 45 -1.00 -14.56 6.28
CA ASP A 45 -0.08 -15.58 5.78
C ASP A 45 0.90 -15.00 4.77
N THR A 46 2.19 -15.31 4.89
CA THR A 46 3.25 -14.76 4.04
C THR A 46 3.09 -15.11 2.56
N THR A 47 2.66 -16.34 2.25
CA THR A 47 2.44 -16.74 0.86
C THR A 47 1.31 -15.95 0.23
N LYS A 48 0.23 -15.74 0.99
CA LYS A 48 -0.90 -14.91 0.58
C LYS A 48 -0.50 -13.44 0.42
N VAL A 49 0.40 -12.94 1.27
CA VAL A 49 0.98 -11.59 1.13
C VAL A 49 1.70 -11.44 -0.20
N VAL A 50 2.60 -12.38 -0.54
CA VAL A 50 3.34 -12.36 -1.81
C VAL A 50 2.37 -12.41 -3.00
N ASN A 51 1.38 -13.28 -2.96
CA ASN A 51 0.36 -13.39 -4.01
C ASN A 51 -0.44 -12.07 -4.17
N THR A 52 -0.80 -11.44 -3.05
CA THR A 52 -1.52 -10.16 -3.06
C THR A 52 -0.68 -9.04 -3.64
N LEU A 53 0.60 -8.95 -3.27
CA LEU A 53 1.52 -7.96 -3.80
C LEU A 53 1.72 -8.13 -5.31
N ASN A 54 1.87 -9.36 -5.78
CA ASN A 54 1.95 -9.67 -7.21
C ASN A 54 0.65 -9.32 -7.94
N SER A 55 -0.51 -9.61 -7.35
CA SER A 55 -1.81 -9.24 -7.91
C SER A 55 -1.99 -7.72 -7.99
N LEU A 56 -1.49 -6.96 -7.02
CA LEU A 56 -1.46 -5.50 -7.09
C LEU A 56 -0.54 -4.97 -8.20
N CYS A 57 0.57 -5.66 -8.50
CA CYS A 57 1.39 -5.32 -9.66
C CYS A 57 0.63 -5.56 -10.98
N VAL A 58 -0.12 -6.66 -11.09
CA VAL A 58 -0.97 -6.95 -12.26
C VAL A 58 -2.08 -5.90 -12.40
N GLU A 59 -2.77 -5.57 -11.31
CA GLU A 59 -3.79 -4.52 -11.30
C GLU A 59 -3.20 -3.16 -11.71
N MET A 60 -2.00 -2.84 -11.24
CA MET A 60 -1.29 -1.62 -11.64
C MET A 60 -1.07 -1.56 -13.15
N GLU A 61 -0.59 -2.64 -13.74
CA GLU A 61 -0.36 -2.74 -15.20
C GLU A 61 -1.66 -2.64 -16.00
N ALA A 62 -2.70 -3.36 -15.57
CA ALA A 62 -4.03 -3.28 -16.18
C ALA A 62 -4.59 -1.85 -16.15
N ARG A 63 -4.39 -1.13 -15.04
CA ARG A 63 -4.78 0.28 -14.95
C ARG A 63 -4.00 1.17 -15.89
N TYR A 64 -2.69 0.94 -16.05
CA TYR A 64 -1.89 1.69 -17.02
C TYR A 64 -2.40 1.50 -18.45
N GLU A 65 -2.77 0.28 -18.85
CA GLU A 65 -3.35 0.05 -20.18
C GLU A 65 -4.68 0.80 -20.36
N LEU A 66 -5.54 0.83 -19.33
CA LEU A 66 -6.77 1.63 -19.38
C LEU A 66 -6.50 3.12 -19.48
N LEU A 67 -5.51 3.66 -18.76
CA LEU A 67 -5.10 5.07 -18.88
C LEU A 67 -4.61 5.38 -20.29
N LYS A 68 -3.79 4.50 -20.85
CA LYS A 68 -3.24 4.65 -22.22
C LYS A 68 -4.34 4.66 -23.26
N VAL A 69 -5.27 3.70 -23.22
CA VAL A 69 -6.43 3.66 -24.14
C VAL A 69 -7.30 4.91 -23.99
N ALA A 70 -7.49 5.40 -22.76
CA ALA A 70 -8.24 6.62 -22.48
C ALA A 70 -7.47 7.90 -22.83
N MET A 71 -6.19 7.82 -23.23
CA MET A 71 -5.30 8.96 -23.51
C MET A 71 -5.23 9.93 -22.34
N VAL A 72 -4.98 9.43 -21.14
CA VAL A 72 -4.81 10.21 -19.91
C VAL A 72 -3.61 9.73 -19.12
N ARG A 73 -3.12 10.56 -18.19
CA ARG A 73 -1.90 10.28 -17.43
C ARG A 73 -2.16 9.82 -15.99
N THR A 74 -3.33 10.14 -15.45
CA THR A 74 -3.63 9.88 -14.04
C THR A 74 -5.02 9.29 -13.86
N ILE A 75 -5.19 8.53 -12.78
CA ILE A 75 -6.49 7.99 -12.36
C ILE A 75 -7.54 9.10 -12.18
N LYS A 76 -7.12 10.29 -11.73
CA LYS A 76 -8.03 11.43 -11.54
C LYS A 76 -8.63 11.88 -12.86
N GLU A 77 -7.81 12.03 -13.89
CA GLU A 77 -8.26 12.39 -15.25
C GLU A 77 -9.14 11.28 -15.85
N TYR A 78 -8.73 10.02 -15.66
CA TYR A 78 -9.46 8.86 -16.12
C TYR A 78 -10.87 8.82 -15.52
N ASN A 79 -10.97 8.84 -14.20
CA ASN A 79 -12.24 8.81 -13.49
C ASN A 79 -13.13 10.01 -13.86
N HIS A 80 -12.54 11.19 -14.11
CA HIS A 80 -13.27 12.35 -14.59
C HIS A 80 -13.90 12.09 -15.96
N LYS A 81 -13.12 11.54 -16.91
CA LYS A 81 -13.65 11.13 -18.23
C LYS A 81 -14.73 10.06 -18.12
N PHE A 82 -14.55 9.09 -17.23
CA PHE A 82 -15.54 8.03 -17.01
C PHE A 82 -16.88 8.59 -16.49
N ILE A 83 -16.84 9.45 -15.48
CA ILE A 83 -18.03 10.11 -14.93
C ILE A 83 -18.73 10.96 -15.99
N GLN A 84 -17.99 11.61 -16.90
CA GLN A 84 -18.53 12.35 -18.04
C GLN A 84 -19.07 11.46 -19.16
N ARG A 85 -19.10 10.12 -18.98
CA ARG A 85 -19.53 9.12 -19.98
C ARG A 85 -18.75 9.19 -21.30
N LYS A 86 -17.49 9.61 -21.24
CA LYS A 86 -16.58 9.66 -22.41
C LYS A 86 -15.82 8.37 -22.66
N LEU A 87 -15.97 7.39 -21.78
CA LEU A 87 -15.35 6.08 -21.87
C LEU A 87 -16.43 5.00 -21.91
N ASN A 88 -16.35 4.08 -22.88
CA ASN A 88 -17.37 3.06 -23.09
C ASN A 88 -17.11 1.84 -22.17
N PRO A 89 -18.04 1.48 -21.26
CA PRO A 89 -17.93 0.30 -20.41
C PRO A 89 -17.81 -1.03 -21.18
N GLU A 90 -18.42 -1.14 -22.37
CA GLU A 90 -18.33 -2.35 -23.21
C GLU A 90 -16.90 -2.62 -23.70
N LYS A 91 -16.04 -1.59 -23.72
CA LYS A 91 -14.60 -1.68 -24.01
C LYS A 91 -13.75 -1.93 -22.74
N GLY A 92 -14.36 -2.39 -21.66
CA GLY A 92 -13.68 -2.70 -20.41
C GLY A 92 -13.41 -1.48 -19.50
N HIS A 93 -13.86 -0.28 -19.87
CA HIS A 93 -13.72 0.87 -19.00
C HIS A 93 -14.65 0.79 -17.80
N LYS A 94 -14.09 1.06 -16.62
CA LYS A 94 -14.81 1.08 -15.34
C LYS A 94 -14.28 2.22 -14.47
N TYR A 95 -15.08 2.68 -13.53
CA TYR A 95 -14.57 3.58 -12.50
C TYR A 95 -13.48 2.89 -11.68
N MET A 96 -12.35 3.53 -11.50
CA MET A 96 -11.24 2.97 -10.73
C MET A 96 -11.20 3.56 -9.32
N PRO A 97 -11.47 2.79 -8.27
CA PRO A 97 -11.23 3.25 -6.90
C PRO A 97 -9.73 3.41 -6.64
N TYR A 98 -9.38 4.34 -5.76
CA TYR A 98 -8.04 4.34 -5.17
C TYR A 98 -7.86 3.08 -4.32
N ILE A 99 -6.68 2.51 -4.33
CA ILE A 99 -6.30 1.38 -3.47
C ILE A 99 -5.23 1.85 -2.51
N VAL A 100 -5.41 1.61 -1.23
CA VAL A 100 -4.41 1.87 -0.18
C VAL A 100 -4.01 0.54 0.43
N LEU A 101 -2.79 0.12 0.14
CA LEU A 101 -2.16 -1.02 0.79
C LEU A 101 -1.58 -0.56 2.13
N VAL A 102 -1.93 -1.23 3.22
CA VAL A 102 -1.39 -0.99 4.55
C VAL A 102 -0.71 -2.26 5.04
N ILE A 103 0.55 -2.14 5.41
CA ILE A 103 1.35 -3.21 6.03
C ILE A 103 1.69 -2.76 7.44
N ASP A 104 1.21 -3.49 8.44
CA ASP A 104 1.37 -3.15 9.85
C ASP A 104 2.80 -3.40 10.36
N GLU A 105 3.39 -4.55 10.05
CA GLU A 105 4.77 -4.88 10.46
C GLU A 105 5.58 -5.42 9.28
N PHE A 106 6.26 -4.52 8.59
CA PHE A 106 7.04 -4.88 7.41
C PHE A 106 8.27 -5.72 7.72
N ALA A 107 8.86 -5.56 8.91
CA ALA A 107 10.02 -6.34 9.32
C ALA A 107 9.75 -7.84 9.34
N ASP A 108 8.58 -8.26 9.81
CA ASP A 108 8.23 -9.68 9.88
C ASP A 108 8.15 -10.30 8.48
N LEU A 109 7.63 -9.55 7.51
CA LEU A 109 7.56 -10.00 6.12
C LEU A 109 8.95 -10.07 5.45
N ILE A 110 9.80 -9.06 5.67
CA ILE A 110 11.16 -9.06 5.13
C ILE A 110 11.99 -10.18 5.73
N MET A 111 11.84 -10.45 7.03
CA MET A 111 12.56 -11.55 7.70
C MET A 111 12.12 -12.93 7.21
N THR A 112 10.87 -13.08 6.76
CA THR A 112 10.30 -14.35 6.34
C THR A 112 10.46 -14.60 4.83
N ALA A 113 10.18 -13.61 3.99
CA ALA A 113 10.14 -13.75 2.52
C ALA A 113 11.11 -12.82 1.79
N GLY A 114 11.81 -11.93 2.48
CA GLY A 114 12.88 -11.13 1.92
C GLY A 114 12.52 -10.42 0.61
N LYS A 115 13.24 -10.78 -0.45
CA LYS A 115 13.08 -10.15 -1.77
C LYS A 115 11.74 -10.43 -2.45
N GLU A 116 11.06 -11.52 -2.10
CA GLU A 116 9.73 -11.83 -2.66
C GLU A 116 8.69 -10.78 -2.26
N VAL A 117 8.88 -10.12 -1.11
CA VAL A 117 8.07 -9.01 -0.64
C VAL A 117 8.68 -7.66 -1.05
N GLU A 118 10.00 -7.48 -0.87
CA GLU A 118 10.66 -6.20 -1.15
C GLU A 118 10.50 -5.76 -2.61
N THR A 119 10.67 -6.69 -3.56
CA THR A 119 10.63 -6.38 -5.00
C THR A 119 9.27 -5.84 -5.45
N PRO A 120 8.14 -6.52 -5.23
CA PRO A 120 6.84 -5.98 -5.63
C PRO A 120 6.46 -4.72 -4.86
N VAL A 121 6.81 -4.59 -3.58
CA VAL A 121 6.59 -3.37 -2.79
C VAL A 121 7.33 -2.19 -3.41
N ALA A 122 8.62 -2.34 -3.72
CA ALA A 122 9.40 -1.29 -4.35
C ALA A 122 8.83 -0.90 -5.73
N ARG A 123 8.41 -1.88 -6.53
CA ARG A 123 7.80 -1.65 -7.85
C ARG A 123 6.50 -0.86 -7.76
N ILE A 124 5.61 -1.24 -6.85
CA ILE A 124 4.35 -0.52 -6.62
C ILE A 124 4.65 0.90 -6.13
N ALA A 125 5.54 1.06 -5.14
CA ALA A 125 5.90 2.36 -4.60
C ALA A 125 6.45 3.31 -5.67
N GLN A 126 7.24 2.79 -6.61
CA GLN A 126 7.84 3.57 -7.69
C GLN A 126 6.83 3.98 -8.76
N LEU A 127 5.91 3.10 -9.14
CA LEU A 127 5.12 3.25 -10.36
C LEU A 127 3.63 3.49 -10.11
N ALA A 128 3.05 3.04 -9.01
CA ALA A 128 1.60 2.91 -8.90
C ALA A 128 0.84 4.22 -8.54
N ARG A 129 1.54 5.29 -8.22
CA ARG A 129 0.93 6.57 -7.82
C ARG A 129 -0.02 7.13 -8.89
N ALA A 130 0.39 7.10 -10.15
CA ALA A 130 -0.42 7.64 -11.24
C ALA A 130 -1.73 6.87 -11.46
N VAL A 131 -1.73 5.57 -11.17
CA VAL A 131 -2.89 4.68 -11.28
C VAL A 131 -3.68 4.54 -9.97
N GLY A 132 -3.34 5.32 -8.94
CA GLY A 132 -4.09 5.43 -7.69
C GLY A 132 -3.90 4.27 -6.72
N ILE A 133 -2.75 3.62 -6.73
CA ILE A 133 -2.37 2.65 -5.70
C ILE A 133 -1.33 3.29 -4.79
N HIS A 134 -1.60 3.35 -3.50
CA HIS A 134 -0.77 3.97 -2.49
C HIS A 134 -0.39 2.96 -1.40
N LEU A 135 0.79 3.13 -0.81
CA LEU A 135 1.31 2.26 0.22
C LEU A 135 1.54 3.02 1.52
N ILE A 136 1.15 2.38 2.62
CA ILE A 136 1.52 2.76 3.98
C ILE A 136 2.23 1.56 4.57
N ILE A 137 3.50 1.72 4.89
CA ILE A 137 4.33 0.65 5.47
C ILE A 137 4.74 1.08 6.86
N ALA A 138 4.41 0.26 7.84
CA ALA A 138 4.81 0.46 9.22
C ALA A 138 5.77 -0.66 9.68
N THR A 139 6.60 -0.34 10.64
CA THR A 139 7.44 -1.32 11.33
C THR A 139 7.79 -0.82 12.73
N GLN A 140 7.84 -1.74 13.68
CA GLN A 140 8.34 -1.50 15.04
C GLN A 140 9.85 -1.79 15.14
N ARG A 141 10.47 -2.29 14.05
CA ARG A 141 11.89 -2.68 14.00
C ARG A 141 12.64 -1.90 12.91
N PRO A 142 13.00 -0.63 13.18
CA PRO A 142 13.63 0.23 12.19
C PRO A 142 15.11 -0.10 11.99
N SER A 143 15.41 -1.30 11.51
CA SER A 143 16.79 -1.70 11.18
C SER A 143 17.14 -1.44 9.72
N VAL A 144 18.42 -1.35 9.42
CA VAL A 144 18.93 -1.17 8.04
C VAL A 144 18.59 -2.33 7.11
N ASN A 145 18.37 -3.52 7.68
CA ASN A 145 17.96 -4.71 6.93
C ASN A 145 16.47 -4.68 6.54
N VAL A 146 15.67 -3.86 7.20
CA VAL A 146 14.24 -3.68 6.94
C VAL A 146 14.00 -2.43 6.12
N ILE A 147 14.59 -1.31 6.55
CA ILE A 147 14.51 -0.02 5.86
C ILE A 147 15.75 0.12 4.96
N THR A 148 15.74 -0.66 3.89
CA THR A 148 16.85 -0.72 2.93
C THR A 148 16.97 0.55 2.10
N GLY A 149 18.10 0.71 1.39
CA GLY A 149 18.26 1.80 0.43
C GLY A 149 17.19 1.82 -0.65
N THR A 150 16.74 0.64 -1.11
CA THR A 150 15.66 0.49 -2.08
C THR A 150 14.33 1.01 -1.52
N ILE A 151 14.00 0.67 -0.29
CA ILE A 151 12.80 1.16 0.38
C ILE A 151 12.88 2.68 0.55
N LYS A 152 13.98 3.22 1.07
CA LYS A 152 14.16 4.66 1.25
C LYS A 152 14.02 5.46 -0.05
N ALA A 153 14.59 4.95 -1.15
CA ALA A 153 14.53 5.61 -2.46
C ALA A 153 13.08 5.75 -2.98
N ASN A 154 12.20 4.81 -2.64
CA ASN A 154 10.83 4.77 -3.13
C ASN A 154 9.80 5.33 -2.14
N PHE A 155 10.20 5.56 -0.89
CA PHE A 155 9.35 6.13 0.18
C PHE A 155 9.91 7.47 0.67
N PRO A 156 9.69 8.57 -0.07
CA PRO A 156 10.19 9.89 0.31
C PRO A 156 9.48 10.49 1.51
N ALA A 157 8.20 10.15 1.74
CA ALA A 157 7.43 10.57 2.91
C ALA A 157 7.61 9.56 4.03
N ARG A 158 8.25 9.98 5.12
CA ARG A 158 8.58 9.12 6.26
C ARG A 158 8.15 9.80 7.56
N ILE A 159 7.61 9.00 8.47
CA ILE A 159 7.18 9.43 9.80
C ILE A 159 7.88 8.52 10.81
N ALA A 160 8.49 9.11 11.83
CA ALA A 160 9.01 8.39 12.97
C ALA A 160 8.29 8.86 14.23
N PHE A 161 7.81 7.91 15.01
CA PHE A 161 7.46 8.11 16.40
C PHE A 161 8.73 8.05 17.26
N ARG A 162 8.59 8.25 18.59
CA ARG A 162 9.73 8.18 19.48
C ARG A 162 10.44 6.83 19.37
N VAL A 163 11.74 6.87 19.20
CA VAL A 163 12.65 5.73 19.25
C VAL A 163 13.64 5.92 20.41
N THR A 164 14.23 4.82 20.87
CA THR A 164 15.20 4.86 21.99
C THR A 164 16.62 5.14 21.52
N SER A 165 16.89 4.90 20.25
CA SER A 165 18.23 5.03 19.66
C SER A 165 18.28 6.12 18.59
N LYS A 166 19.34 6.94 18.64
CA LYS A 166 19.66 7.89 17.57
C LYS A 166 19.96 7.20 16.24
N ILE A 167 20.42 5.94 16.27
CA ILE A 167 20.66 5.13 15.08
C ILE A 167 19.34 4.82 14.39
N ASP A 168 18.31 4.45 15.15
CA ASP A 168 16.97 4.17 14.63
C ASP A 168 16.34 5.42 13.98
N SER A 169 16.52 6.58 14.63
CA SER A 169 16.09 7.86 14.04
C SER A 169 16.76 8.08 12.67
N ARG A 170 18.06 7.88 12.56
CA ARG A 170 18.79 8.03 11.30
C ARG A 170 18.37 6.98 10.28
N THR A 171 18.09 5.76 10.71
CA THR A 171 17.63 4.69 9.81
C THR A 171 16.29 5.07 9.16
N ILE A 172 15.36 5.67 9.90
CA ILE A 172 14.05 6.08 9.38
C ILE A 172 14.14 7.39 8.59
N LEU A 173 14.72 8.44 9.21
CA LEU A 173 14.59 9.82 8.75
C LEU A 173 15.83 10.35 8.01
N ASP A 174 16.93 9.59 7.98
CA ASP A 174 18.28 10.04 7.57
C ASP A 174 18.84 11.15 8.48
N ALA A 175 18.14 11.46 9.59
CA ALA A 175 18.50 12.48 10.57
C ALA A 175 18.22 12.01 11.99
N GLY A 176 18.86 12.62 12.97
CA GLY A 176 18.48 12.45 14.38
C GLY A 176 17.20 13.25 14.72
N GLY A 177 16.68 13.06 15.93
CA GLY A 177 15.56 13.82 16.46
C GLY A 177 14.40 12.97 16.95
N ALA A 178 14.14 11.81 16.35
CA ALA A 178 13.09 10.91 16.82
C ALA A 178 13.39 10.29 18.20
N ASP A 179 14.65 10.22 18.58
CA ASP A 179 15.12 9.80 19.90
C ASP A 179 14.85 10.88 21.00
N GLN A 180 14.60 12.12 20.58
CA GLN A 180 14.34 13.26 21.48
C GLN A 180 12.86 13.60 21.62
N LEU A 181 11.96 12.91 20.91
CA LEU A 181 10.53 13.15 20.99
C LEU A 181 9.99 12.87 22.40
N ILE A 182 9.04 13.69 22.83
CA ILE A 182 8.40 13.60 24.14
C ILE A 182 7.12 12.77 24.03
N GLY A 183 6.87 11.93 25.05
CA GLY A 183 5.69 11.08 25.10
C GLY A 183 5.76 9.92 24.11
N ARG A 184 4.67 9.68 23.38
CA ARG A 184 4.57 8.56 22.43
C ARG A 184 4.88 8.95 20.97
N GLY A 185 5.37 10.15 20.77
CA GLY A 185 5.72 10.68 19.46
C GLY A 185 4.92 11.89 19.05
#